data_95501b7fa5ff022f43ba126a5516f638
#
_entry.id   95501b7fa5ff022f43ba126a5516f638
#
_cell.length_a   1.000
_cell.length_b   1.000
_cell.length_c   1.000
_cell.angle_alpha   90.00
_cell.angle_beta   90.00
_cell.angle_gamma   90.00
#
_symmetry.space_group_name_H-M   'P 1'
#
loop_
_entity.id
_entity.type
_entity.pdbx_description
1 polymer ?
#
loop_
_entity_poly.entity_id
_entity_poly.type
_entity_poly.pdbx_seq_one_letter_code
_entity_poly.pdbx_strand_id
1 'polypeptide(L)' 'MAKKNVEELLIAGGGNVKFRMKYDALKTKEDFVALAATEGFEFTIAELDAVLNESGDSFDLIGNPAKRQIWWV' A
#
# COMPACT_ATOMS: atom_id res chain seq x y z
N MET A 1 -2.69 17.44 0.15
CA MET A 1 -1.52 16.53 0.13
C MET A 1 -2.01 15.10 0.18
N ALA A 2 -1.47 14.28 -0.67
CA ALA A 2 -2.02 12.93 -0.88
C ALA A 2 -1.51 11.87 0.10
N LYS A 3 -0.68 12.23 1.08
CA LYS A 3 -0.24 11.29 2.14
C LYS A 3 -1.44 10.72 2.89
N LYS A 4 -2.48 11.52 3.08
CA LYS A 4 -3.71 11.05 3.70
C LYS A 4 -4.36 9.94 2.89
N ASN A 5 -4.29 10.02 1.57
CA ASN A 5 -4.85 8.97 0.69
C ASN A 5 -4.08 7.66 0.87
N VAL A 6 -2.75 7.73 1.05
CA VAL A 6 -1.95 6.55 1.35
C VAL A 6 -2.40 5.93 2.66
N GLU A 7 -2.57 6.74 3.69
CA GLU A 7 -3.00 6.26 5.00
C GLU A 7 -4.37 5.59 4.94
N GLU A 8 -5.31 6.20 4.23
CA GLU A 8 -6.64 5.62 4.04
C GLU A 8 -6.59 4.28 3.33
N LEU A 9 -5.72 4.15 2.32
CA LEU A 9 -5.52 2.89 1.62
C LEU A 9 -4.99 1.81 2.56
N LEU A 10 -4.00 2.13 3.37
CA LEU A 10 -3.40 1.17 4.30
C LEU A 10 -4.41 0.72 5.36
N ILE A 11 -5.25 1.62 5.83
CA ILE A 11 -6.32 1.28 6.78
C ILE A 11 -7.34 0.37 6.11
N ALA A 12 -7.74 0.68 4.88
CA ALA A 12 -8.72 -0.11 4.14
C ALA A 12 -8.20 -1.54 3.92
N GLY A 13 -6.93 -1.68 3.54
CA GLY A 13 -6.30 -2.99 3.37
C GLY A 13 -6.14 -3.75 4.68
N GLY A 14 -5.93 -3.03 5.78
CA GLY A 14 -5.82 -3.64 7.10
C GLY A 14 -7.09 -4.33 7.54
N GLY A 15 -8.25 -3.81 7.14
CA GLY A 15 -9.55 -4.37 7.48
C GLY A 15 -10.17 -5.29 6.45
N ASN A 16 -9.51 -5.50 5.30
CA ASN A 16 -10.09 -6.27 4.19
C ASN A 16 -9.03 -7.11 3.49
N VAL A 17 -9.06 -8.42 3.73
CA VAL A 17 -8.08 -9.35 3.17
C VAL A 17 -8.11 -9.39 1.65
N LYS A 18 -9.30 -9.38 1.05
CA LYS A 18 -9.43 -9.40 -0.42
C LYS A 18 -8.82 -8.16 -1.05
N PHE A 19 -9.00 -7.02 -0.41
CA PHE A 19 -8.42 -5.76 -0.86
C PHE A 19 -6.89 -5.83 -0.83
N ARG A 20 -6.34 -6.31 0.30
CA ARG A 20 -4.88 -6.48 0.43
C ARG A 20 -4.29 -7.42 -0.61
N MET A 21 -4.98 -8.52 -0.89
CA MET A 21 -4.46 -9.52 -1.81
C MET A 21 -4.24 -8.96 -3.21
N LYS A 22 -5.11 -8.06 -3.66
CA LYS A 22 -4.92 -7.41 -4.96
C LYS A 22 -3.62 -6.64 -5.01
N TYR A 23 -3.30 -5.95 -3.93
CA TYR A 23 -2.10 -5.12 -3.86
C TYR A 23 -0.84 -5.94 -3.58
N ASP A 24 -0.96 -6.99 -2.79
CA ASP A 24 0.17 -7.88 -2.50
C ASP A 24 0.62 -8.66 -3.74
N ALA A 25 -0.25 -8.84 -4.71
CA ALA A 25 0.10 -9.48 -5.98
C ALA A 25 0.97 -8.58 -6.87
N LEU A 26 1.00 -7.26 -6.60
CA LEU A 26 1.79 -6.30 -7.37
C LEU A 26 3.23 -6.28 -6.87
N LYS A 27 4.19 -6.21 -7.80
CA LYS A 27 5.61 -6.27 -7.44
C LYS A 27 6.31 -4.92 -7.42
N THR A 28 5.75 -3.91 -8.10
CA THR A 28 6.38 -2.60 -8.20
C THR A 28 5.51 -1.52 -7.57
N LYS A 29 6.16 -0.44 -7.13
CA LYS A 29 5.44 0.72 -6.58
C LYS A 29 4.59 1.40 -7.64
N GLU A 30 5.06 1.41 -8.89
CA GLU A 30 4.32 1.98 -10.02
C GLU A 30 2.98 1.28 -10.19
N ASP A 31 2.96 -0.04 -10.17
CA ASP A 31 1.72 -0.81 -10.28
C ASP A 31 0.83 -0.59 -9.07
N PHE A 32 1.41 -0.51 -7.89
CA PHE A 32 0.70 -0.26 -6.65
C PHE A 32 -0.03 1.09 -6.71
N VAL A 33 0.68 2.14 -7.10
CA VAL A 33 0.11 3.48 -7.23
C VAL A 33 -0.96 3.52 -8.32
N ALA A 34 -0.74 2.85 -9.44
CA ALA A 34 -1.70 2.81 -10.55
C ALA A 34 -3.01 2.15 -10.13
N LEU A 35 -2.94 1.01 -9.45
CA LEU A 35 -4.15 0.34 -8.98
C LEU A 35 -4.87 1.19 -7.94
N ALA A 36 -4.14 1.80 -7.02
CA ALA A 36 -4.72 2.67 -6.01
C ALA A 36 -5.49 3.83 -6.65
N ALA A 37 -4.93 4.42 -7.70
CA ALA A 37 -5.59 5.52 -8.41
C ALA A 37 -6.91 5.08 -9.03
N THR A 38 -6.99 3.87 -9.58
CA THR A 38 -8.23 3.35 -10.16
C THR A 38 -9.30 3.11 -9.09
N GLU A 39 -8.89 2.95 -7.83
CA GLU A 39 -9.82 2.71 -6.73
C GLU A 39 -10.12 3.98 -5.93
N GLY A 40 -9.65 5.12 -6.39
CA GLY A 40 -9.94 6.40 -5.78
C GLY A 40 -8.91 6.90 -4.77
N PHE A 41 -7.78 6.20 -4.63
CA PHE A 41 -6.69 6.60 -3.74
C PHE A 41 -5.52 7.15 -4.56
N GLU A 42 -5.58 8.43 -4.89
CA GLU A 42 -4.56 9.07 -5.72
C GLU A 42 -3.40 9.58 -4.85
N PHE A 43 -2.19 9.12 -5.16
CA PHE A 43 -0.96 9.59 -4.51
C PHE A 43 0.23 9.25 -5.40
N THR A 44 1.39 9.84 -5.08
CA THR A 44 2.63 9.58 -5.82
C THR A 44 3.46 8.53 -5.10
N ILE A 45 4.46 7.98 -5.81
CA ILE A 45 5.41 7.03 -5.21
C ILE A 45 6.15 7.71 -4.05
N ALA A 46 6.52 8.98 -4.22
CA ALA A 46 7.22 9.73 -3.17
C ALA A 46 6.37 9.83 -1.90
N GLU A 47 5.06 10.04 -2.06
CA GLU A 47 4.15 10.11 -0.92
C GLU A 47 3.98 8.76 -0.24
N LEU A 48 3.91 7.69 -1.02
CA LEU A 48 3.87 6.32 -0.48
C LEU A 48 5.14 6.04 0.33
N ASP A 49 6.30 6.35 -0.24
CA ASP A 49 7.58 6.15 0.44
C ASP A 49 7.65 6.95 1.74
N ALA A 50 7.17 8.19 1.74
CA ALA A 50 7.19 9.02 2.92
C ALA A 50 6.36 8.42 4.06
N VAL A 51 5.17 7.93 3.75
CA VAL A 51 4.31 7.29 4.76
C VAL A 51 4.94 6.01 5.30
N LEU A 52 5.48 5.18 4.42
CA LEU A 52 6.13 3.93 4.84
C LEU A 52 7.35 4.19 5.72
N ASN A 53 8.15 5.21 5.39
CA ASN A 53 9.30 5.59 6.20
C ASN A 53 8.88 6.09 7.58
N GLU A 54 7.84 6.88 7.64
CA GLU A 54 7.30 7.41 8.92
C GLU A 54 6.78 6.28 9.80
N SER A 55 6.21 5.24 9.20
CA SER A 55 5.67 4.09 9.92
C SER A 55 6.73 3.02 10.21
N GLY A 56 7.92 3.14 9.62
CA GLY A 56 8.97 2.13 9.76
C GLY A 56 8.70 0.85 8.97
N ASP A 57 7.82 0.91 7.98
CA ASP A 57 7.43 -0.25 7.18
C ASP A 57 8.25 -0.35 5.89
N SER A 58 8.31 -1.56 5.34
CA SER A 58 8.97 -1.84 4.07
C SER A 58 7.95 -2.24 3.02
N PHE A 59 8.14 -1.75 1.79
CA PHE A 59 7.29 -2.14 0.66
C PHE A 59 7.52 -3.59 0.23
N ASP A 60 8.61 -4.19 0.62
CA ASP A 60 9.01 -5.53 0.17
C ASP A 60 8.04 -6.61 0.62
N LEU A 61 7.89 -7.61 -0.24
CA LEU A 61 7.09 -8.79 0.07
C LEU A 61 7.90 -9.71 0.99
N ILE A 62 7.27 -10.21 2.03
CA ILE A 62 7.91 -11.04 3.05
C ILE A 62 7.07 -12.31 3.27
N GLY A 63 7.76 -13.42 3.46
CA GLY A 63 7.13 -14.67 3.84
C GLY A 63 6.75 -15.55 2.66
N ASN A 64 6.13 -16.69 3.00
CA ASN A 64 5.66 -17.67 2.03
C ASN A 64 4.27 -18.18 2.47
N PRO A 65 3.18 -17.77 1.80
CA PRO A 65 3.17 -16.90 0.61
C PRO A 65 3.63 -15.48 0.90
N ALA A 66 4.23 -14.84 -0.11
CA ALA A 66 4.77 -13.48 0.05
C ALA A 66 3.65 -12.47 0.22
N LYS A 67 3.81 -11.59 1.20
CA LYS A 67 2.85 -10.52 1.47
C LYS A 67 3.56 -9.32 2.10
N ARG A 68 2.98 -8.13 1.93
CA ARG A 68 3.53 -6.91 2.50
C ARG A 68 3.09 -6.73 3.94
N GLN A 69 3.93 -6.07 4.73
CA GLN A 69 3.67 -5.80 6.14
C GLN A 69 3.34 -4.32 6.36
N ILE A 70 2.72 -3.68 5.37
CA ILE A 70 2.47 -2.24 5.41
C ILE A 70 1.06 -1.87 5.86
N TRP A 71 0.16 -2.84 5.93
CA TRP A 71 -1.25 -2.58 6.17
C TRP A 71 -1.53 -2.22 7.63
N TRP A 72 -2.34 -1.20 7.82
CA TRP A 72 -2.71 -0.71 9.15
C TRP A 72 -3.93 -1.47 9.65
N VAL A 73 -3.73 -2.25 10.67
CA VAL A 73 -4.79 -3.09 11.25
C VAL A 73 -5.34 -2.46 12.51
#